data_230500296bcfdad0a62056a92dfd4c9e
#
_entry.id   230500296bcfdad0a62056a92dfd4c9e
#
_cell.length_a   1.000
_cell.length_b   1.000
_cell.length_c   1.000
_cell.angle_alpha   90.00
_cell.angle_beta   90.00
_cell.angle_gamma   90.00
#
_symmetry.space_group_name_H-M   'P 1'
#
loop_
_entity.id
_entity.type
_entity.pdbx_description
1 polymer ?
#
loop_
_entity_poly.entity_id
_entity_poly.type
_entity_poly.pdbx_seq_one_letter_code
_entity_poly.pdbx_strand_id
1 'polypeptide(L)'
;MTKYEIVYTETAEKHLDAIERRDGEYLAKIIQKIEFCLGEHLFDRIRLCNKKKLKGKENTHRLHVQRKYTVFYKVMGAKGNRFAQIHLIVGFEEAHQMYPHIDL
;
A
#
# COMPACT_ATOMS: atom_id res chain seq x y z
N MET A 1 1.85 1.40 17.92
CA MET A 1 2.05 -0.06 17.81
C MET A 1 1.05 -0.62 16.79
N THR A 2 1.54 -1.36 15.80
CA THR A 2 0.67 -1.90 14.76
C THR A 2 0.04 -3.21 15.21
N LYS A 3 -1.23 -3.44 14.83
CA LYS A 3 -1.94 -4.70 15.08
C LYS A 3 -1.57 -5.78 14.07
N TYR A 4 -1.18 -5.36 12.87
CA TYR A 4 -0.88 -6.25 11.76
C TYR A 4 0.52 -5.99 11.26
N GLU A 5 1.23 -7.05 10.95
CA GLU A 5 2.56 -6.93 10.37
C GLU A 5 2.47 -6.38 8.95
N ILE A 6 3.48 -5.64 8.55
CA ILE A 6 3.61 -5.12 7.19
C ILE A 6 4.88 -5.69 6.59
N VAL A 7 4.75 -6.36 5.47
CA VAL A 7 5.86 -6.99 4.77
C VAL A 7 6.02 -6.32 3.41
N TYR A 8 7.21 -5.86 3.10
CA TYR A 8 7.52 -5.24 1.81
C TYR A 8 8.19 -6.26 0.90
N THR A 9 7.67 -6.40 -0.32
CA THR A 9 8.34 -7.23 -1.32
C THR A 9 9.64 -6.53 -1.76
N GLU A 10 10.50 -7.27 -2.42
CA GLU A 10 11.74 -6.69 -2.96
C GLU A 10 11.45 -5.52 -3.89
N THR A 11 10.43 -5.65 -4.75
CA THR A 11 10.02 -4.57 -5.64
C THR A 11 9.56 -3.34 -4.87
N ALA A 12 8.76 -3.54 -3.83
CA ALA A 12 8.30 -2.44 -2.99
C ALA A 12 9.47 -1.74 -2.29
N GLU A 13 10.44 -2.50 -1.81
CA GLU A 13 11.64 -1.91 -1.20
C GLU A 13 12.42 -1.06 -2.18
N LYS A 14 12.55 -1.51 -3.43
CA LYS A 14 13.20 -0.72 -4.48
C LYS A 14 12.44 0.57 -4.77
N HIS A 15 11.11 0.52 -4.74
CA HIS A 15 10.28 1.71 -4.91
C HIS A 15 10.49 2.70 -3.76
N LEU A 16 10.57 2.21 -2.52
CA LEU A 16 10.85 3.06 -1.36
C LEU A 16 12.22 3.73 -1.48
N ASP A 17 13.24 2.99 -1.90
CA ASP A 17 14.58 3.54 -2.10
C ASP A 17 14.58 4.63 -3.16
N ALA A 18 13.87 4.41 -4.26
CA ALA A 18 13.77 5.40 -5.34
C ALA A 18 13.07 6.67 -4.86
N ILE A 19 12.00 6.52 -4.07
CA ILE A 19 11.26 7.65 -3.51
C ILE A 19 12.14 8.40 -2.51
N GLU A 20 12.91 7.69 -1.68
CA GLU A 20 13.84 8.32 -0.74
C GLU A 20 14.82 9.23 -1.44
N ARG A 21 15.36 8.79 -2.57
CA ARG A 21 16.32 9.60 -3.35
C ARG A 21 15.68 10.78 -4.05
N ARG A 22 14.44 10.63 -4.48
CA ARG A 22 13.73 11.65 -5.29
C ARG A 22 12.89 12.59 -4.45
N ASP A 23 12.33 12.11 -3.36
CA ASP A 23 11.32 12.82 -2.59
C ASP A 23 11.32 12.32 -1.14
N GLY A 24 12.51 12.38 -0.49
CA GLY A 24 12.72 11.77 0.81
C GLY A 24 11.79 12.27 1.91
N GLU A 25 11.39 13.54 1.84
CA GLU A 25 10.46 14.09 2.82
C GLU A 25 9.10 13.41 2.75
N TYR A 26 8.69 13.03 1.55
CA TYR A 26 7.41 12.38 1.36
C TYR A 26 7.43 10.92 1.79
N LEU A 27 8.60 10.29 1.80
CA LEU A 27 8.75 8.90 2.21
C LEU A 27 8.20 8.67 3.62
N ALA A 28 8.50 9.56 4.55
CA ALA A 28 8.00 9.45 5.92
C ALA A 28 6.47 9.45 5.96
N LYS A 29 5.85 10.29 5.14
CA LYS A 29 4.38 10.35 5.05
C LYS A 29 3.79 9.06 4.50
N ILE A 30 4.44 8.48 3.50
CA ILE A 30 4.02 7.20 2.91
C ILE A 30 4.07 6.10 3.96
N ILE A 31 5.18 5.98 4.67
CA ILE A 31 5.36 4.95 5.68
C ILE A 31 4.38 5.12 6.83
N GLN A 32 4.18 6.34 7.31
CA GLN A 32 3.20 6.62 8.36
C GLN A 32 1.79 6.22 7.93
N LYS A 33 1.43 6.52 6.69
CA LYS A 33 0.11 6.17 6.16
C LYS A 33 -0.05 4.66 6.05
N ILE A 34 0.97 3.96 5.58
CA ILE A 34 0.95 2.49 5.51
C ILE A 34 0.80 1.89 6.89
N GLU A 35 1.59 2.34 7.85
CA GLU A 35 1.52 1.81 9.22
C GLU A 35 0.16 2.06 9.87
N PHE A 36 -0.39 3.25 9.69
CA PHE A 36 -1.69 3.57 10.24
C PHE A 36 -2.81 2.81 9.53
N CYS A 37 -2.86 2.90 8.21
CA CYS A 37 -3.99 2.35 7.44
C CYS A 37 -3.94 0.84 7.26
N LEU A 38 -2.77 0.26 7.23
CA LEU A 38 -2.60 -1.17 7.00
C LEU A 38 -2.08 -1.91 8.23
N GLY A 39 -1.31 -1.24 9.08
CA GLY A 39 -0.82 -1.84 10.30
C GLY A 39 -1.82 -1.82 11.44
N GLU A 40 -2.61 -0.75 11.57
CA GLU A 40 -3.58 -0.61 12.65
C GLU A 40 -5.02 -0.84 12.20
N HIS A 41 -5.34 -0.51 10.96
CA HIS A 41 -6.71 -0.52 10.43
C HIS A 41 -6.82 -1.32 9.13
N LEU A 42 -6.20 -2.48 9.08
CA LEU A 42 -6.16 -3.28 7.84
C LEU A 42 -7.56 -3.60 7.29
N PHE A 43 -8.51 -3.90 8.16
CA PHE A 43 -9.87 -4.27 7.77
C PHE A 43 -10.91 -3.19 8.03
N ASP A 44 -10.55 -2.14 8.77
CA ASP A 44 -11.49 -1.09 9.14
C ASP A 44 -11.61 -0.07 8.01
N ARG A 45 -12.80 0.48 7.86
CA ARG A 45 -13.00 1.61 6.97
C ARG A 45 -12.81 2.88 7.78
N ILE A 46 -11.68 3.53 7.56
CA ILE A 46 -11.33 4.78 8.24
C ILE A 46 -11.32 5.90 7.20
N ARG A 47 -11.95 7.02 7.52
CA ARG A 47 -12.05 8.16 6.62
C ARG A 47 -10.68 8.66 6.13
N LEU A 48 -9.67 8.57 6.98
CA LEU A 48 -8.31 9.00 6.66
C LEU A 48 -7.57 8.04 5.72
N CYS A 49 -8.14 6.85 5.50
CA CYS A 49 -7.51 5.80 4.71
C CYS A 49 -8.30 5.53 3.44
N ASN A 50 -7.81 6.04 2.33
CA ASN A 50 -8.46 5.84 1.04
C ASN A 50 -8.06 4.48 0.46
N LYS A 51 -8.69 3.42 0.97
CA LYS A 51 -8.41 2.04 0.59
C LYS A 51 -9.56 1.47 -0.24
N LYS A 52 -9.22 0.66 -1.23
CA LYS A 52 -10.22 -0.02 -2.04
C LYS A 52 -9.64 -1.31 -2.60
N LYS A 53 -10.47 -2.36 -2.63
CA LYS A 53 -10.14 -3.58 -3.36
C LYS A 53 -10.39 -3.33 -4.84
N LEU A 54 -9.46 -3.74 -5.70
CA LEU A 54 -9.62 -3.57 -7.13
C LEU A 54 -10.64 -4.54 -7.68
N LYS A 55 -11.60 -4.01 -8.43
CA LYS A 55 -12.67 -4.80 -9.04
C LYS A 55 -12.10 -5.79 -10.05
N GLY A 56 -12.54 -7.03 -9.98
CA GLY A 56 -12.08 -8.07 -10.89
C GLY A 56 -10.69 -8.61 -10.62
N LYS A 57 -10.04 -8.14 -9.55
CA LYS A 57 -8.70 -8.60 -9.17
C LYS A 57 -8.78 -9.31 -7.83
N GLU A 58 -8.29 -10.53 -7.76
CA GLU A 58 -8.28 -11.28 -6.53
C GLU A 58 -7.26 -10.70 -5.56
N ASN A 59 -7.71 -10.40 -4.34
CA ASN A 59 -6.85 -9.94 -3.24
C ASN A 59 -5.86 -8.83 -3.65
N THR A 60 -6.28 -7.93 -4.51
CA THR A 60 -5.46 -6.80 -4.93
C THR A 60 -6.14 -5.52 -4.45
N HIS A 61 -5.44 -4.78 -3.60
CA HIS A 61 -5.97 -3.58 -2.95
C HIS A 61 -5.08 -2.39 -3.23
N ARG A 62 -5.65 -1.19 -3.12
CA ARG A 62 -4.89 0.04 -3.23
C ARG A 62 -5.14 0.95 -2.05
N LEU A 63 -4.12 1.69 -1.68
CA LEU A 63 -4.18 2.75 -0.68
C LEU A 63 -3.60 4.01 -1.33
N HIS A 64 -4.40 5.06 -1.43
CA HIS A 64 -3.90 6.36 -1.91
C HIS A 64 -3.28 7.13 -0.75
N VAL A 65 -2.08 7.67 -1.01
CA VAL A 65 -1.40 8.54 -0.06
C VAL A 65 -1.49 9.96 -0.62
N GLN A 66 -2.48 10.71 -0.15
CA GLN A 66 -2.82 12.08 -0.55
C GLN A 66 -3.06 12.16 -2.05
N ARG A 67 -3.06 11.99 -2.94
CA ARG A 67 -3.16 12.09 -4.41
C ARG A 67 -1.79 12.19 -5.06
N LYS A 68 -0.76 11.78 -4.33
CA LYS A 68 0.58 11.81 -4.87
C LYS A 68 1.15 10.42 -5.13
N TYR A 69 0.83 9.46 -4.26
CA TYR A 69 1.29 8.08 -4.40
C TYR A 69 0.15 7.11 -4.18
N THR A 70 0.30 5.93 -4.75
CA THR A 70 -0.62 4.81 -4.54
C THR A 70 0.18 3.57 -4.15
N VAL A 71 -0.28 2.92 -3.10
CA VAL A 71 0.31 1.68 -2.59
C VAL A 71 -0.59 0.52 -3.00
N PHE A 72 -0.02 -0.46 -3.70
CA PHE A 72 -0.74 -1.69 -4.03
C PHE A 72 -0.29 -2.78 -3.07
N TYR A 73 -1.26 -3.48 -2.48
CA TYR A 73 -0.96 -4.48 -1.47
C TYR A 73 -1.93 -5.64 -1.53
N LYS A 74 -1.53 -6.74 -0.89
CA LYS A 74 -2.37 -7.91 -0.67
C LYS A 74 -2.54 -8.13 0.82
N VAL A 75 -3.66 -8.72 1.21
CA VAL A 75 -3.90 -9.18 2.58
C VAL A 75 -3.58 -10.66 2.63
N MET A 76 -2.55 -11.01 3.37
CA MET A 76 -2.00 -12.36 3.40
C MET A 76 -2.14 -13.01 4.76
N GLY A 77 -1.82 -14.28 4.84
CA GLY A 77 -1.80 -15.02 6.09
C GLY A 77 -3.13 -15.69 6.44
N ALA A 78 -3.10 -16.51 7.49
CA ALA A 78 -4.27 -17.22 7.98
C ALA A 78 -5.03 -16.37 9.01
N LYS A 79 -6.27 -16.76 9.29
CA LYS A 79 -7.09 -16.12 10.31
C LYS A 79 -6.31 -16.07 11.64
N GLY A 80 -6.21 -14.89 12.22
CA GLY A 80 -5.45 -14.66 13.45
C GLY A 80 -4.01 -14.23 13.21
N ASN A 81 -3.49 -14.40 11.98
CA ASN A 81 -2.13 -14.02 11.61
C ASN A 81 -2.12 -13.28 10.27
N ARG A 82 -3.07 -12.37 10.07
CA ARG A 82 -3.14 -11.58 8.85
C ARG A 82 -2.07 -10.50 8.82
N PHE A 83 -1.56 -10.23 7.64
CA PHE A 83 -0.59 -9.16 7.44
C PHE A 83 -0.80 -8.52 6.06
N ALA A 84 -0.28 -7.31 5.91
CA ALA A 84 -0.30 -6.61 4.64
C ALA A 84 1.02 -6.83 3.92
N GLN A 85 0.94 -7.28 2.67
CA GLN A 85 2.12 -7.45 1.82
C GLN A 85 2.11 -6.34 0.78
N ILE A 86 3.09 -5.45 0.87
CA ILE A 86 3.19 -4.30 -0.01
C ILE A 86 3.94 -4.69 -1.27
N HIS A 87 3.31 -4.49 -2.42
CA HIS A 87 3.86 -4.90 -3.71
C HIS A 87 4.42 -3.76 -4.54
N LEU A 88 3.69 -2.64 -4.63
CA LEU A 88 4.10 -1.51 -5.45
C LEU A 88 3.79 -0.21 -4.73
N ILE A 89 4.67 0.77 -4.92
CA ILE A 89 4.44 2.14 -4.46
C ILE A 89 4.80 3.05 -5.62
N VAL A 90 3.78 3.57 -6.30
CA VAL A 90 3.95 4.31 -7.56
C VAL A 90 3.21 5.64 -7.50
N GLY A 91 3.49 6.53 -8.44
CA GLY A 91 2.80 7.80 -8.53
C GLY A 91 1.30 7.62 -8.76
N PHE A 92 0.51 8.58 -8.30
CA PHE A 92 -0.94 8.51 -8.37
C PHE A 92 -1.46 8.30 -9.80
N GLU A 93 -0.91 9.07 -10.75
CA GLU A 93 -1.34 8.97 -12.15
C GLU A 93 -0.86 7.69 -12.81
N GLU A 94 0.36 7.26 -12.50
CA GLU A 94 0.88 5.99 -12.98
C GLU A 94 -0.01 4.83 -12.51
N ALA A 95 -0.46 4.88 -11.26
CA ALA A 95 -1.36 3.87 -10.71
C ALA A 95 -2.66 3.78 -11.50
N HIS A 96 -3.23 4.90 -11.90
CA HIS A 96 -4.47 4.91 -12.69
C HIS A 96 -4.29 4.20 -14.03
N GLN A 97 -3.14 4.33 -14.65
CA GLN A 97 -2.84 3.65 -15.91
C GLN A 97 -2.63 2.15 -15.71
N MET A 98 -2.23 1.74 -14.52
CA MET A 98 -1.95 0.35 -14.21
C MET A 98 -3.20 -0.48 -13.87
N TYR A 99 -4.27 0.16 -13.38
CA TYR A 99 -5.43 -0.57 -12.86
C TYR A 99 -5.95 -1.67 -13.79
N PRO A 100 -6.13 -1.44 -15.10
CA PRO A 100 -6.67 -2.49 -15.96
C PRO A 100 -5.71 -3.65 -16.20
N HIS A 101 -4.43 -3.44 -15.98
CA HIS A 101 -3.37 -4.39 -16.34
C HIS A 101 -2.61 -4.97 -15.15
N ILE A 102 -2.92 -4.51 -13.94
CA ILE A 102 -2.14 -4.90 -12.77
C ILE A 102 -2.35 -6.37 -12.44
N ASP A 103 -1.24 -7.06 -12.19
CA ASP A 103 -1.21 -8.46 -11.83
C ASP A 103 -0.12 -8.65 -10.77
N LEU A 104 -0.54 -8.90 -9.55
CA LEU A 104 0.38 -9.06 -8.42
C LEU A 104 0.52 -10.50 -7.98
#